data_f916b77af03d8635d7427e8685ce4a1c
#
_entry.id   f916b77af03d8635d7427e8685ce4a1c
#
_cell.length_a   1.000
_cell.length_b   1.000
_cell.length_c   1.000
_cell.angle_alpha   90.00
_cell.angle_beta   90.00
_cell.angle_gamma   90.00
#
_symmetry.space_group_name_H-M   'P 1'
#
loop_
_entity.id
_entity.type
_entity.pdbx_description
1 polymer ?
#
loop_
_entity_poly.entity_id
_entity_poly.type
_entity_poly.pdbx_seq_one_letter_code
_entity_poly.pdbx_strand_id
1 'polypeptide(L)'
;MKDIVNKIASLLNNNHGVDSKDITVIEERLNAAFPQDYITLLQWSNGGEGYVGENYISLWKVEDLPALNEEYQIQKYLSEKFLGIGTDGGGICYGFCLDKNYSIFKCPLGDLDIKEVVIVAKSTKDFFKKAMIENL
;
A
#
# COMPACT_ATOMS: atom_id res chain seq x y z
N MET A 1 3.28 -8.59 13.73
CA MET A 1 3.13 -8.51 12.27
C MET A 1 3.40 -9.84 11.55
N LYS A 2 4.34 -10.65 12.03
CA LYS A 2 4.68 -11.92 11.35
C LYS A 2 3.48 -12.85 11.11
N ASP A 3 2.59 -13.02 12.07
CA ASP A 3 1.42 -13.88 11.90
C ASP A 3 0.48 -13.37 10.82
N ILE A 4 0.31 -12.06 10.75
CA ILE A 4 -0.50 -11.42 9.71
C ILE A 4 0.18 -11.55 8.36
N VAL A 5 1.50 -11.35 8.30
CA VAL A 5 2.28 -11.48 7.06
C VAL A 5 2.17 -12.88 6.48
N ASN A 6 2.33 -13.92 7.30
CA ASN A 6 2.21 -15.30 6.85
C ASN A 6 0.82 -15.58 6.26
N LYS A 7 -0.21 -15.07 6.90
CA LYS A 7 -1.59 -15.26 6.46
C LYS A 7 -1.85 -14.52 5.14
N ILE A 8 -1.38 -13.29 5.03
CA ILE A 8 -1.52 -12.49 3.81
C ILE A 8 -0.74 -13.12 2.65
N ALA A 9 0.50 -13.53 2.90
CA ALA A 9 1.33 -14.14 1.88
C ALA A 9 0.72 -15.40 1.29
N SER A 10 -0.07 -16.13 2.08
CA SER A 10 -0.78 -17.32 1.59
C SER A 10 -2.02 -16.97 0.75
N LEU A 11 -2.57 -15.77 0.89
CA LEU A 11 -3.76 -15.32 0.19
C LEU A 11 -3.44 -14.57 -1.10
N LEU A 12 -2.30 -13.88 -1.14
CA LEU A 12 -1.86 -13.13 -2.31
C LEU A 12 -0.98 -14.02 -3.20
N ASN A 13 -0.99 -13.78 -4.50
CA ASN A 13 0.01 -14.34 -5.40
C ASN A 13 1.31 -13.61 -5.11
N ASN A 14 2.05 -14.11 -4.13
CA ASN A 14 3.21 -13.43 -3.62
C ASN A 14 4.41 -13.52 -4.57
N ASN A 15 5.16 -12.45 -4.63
CA ASN A 15 6.44 -12.37 -5.31
C ASN A 15 7.56 -12.67 -4.30
N HIS A 16 8.78 -12.77 -4.79
CA HIS A 16 9.93 -12.83 -3.89
C HIS A 16 9.97 -11.58 -3.01
N GLY A 17 10.40 -11.75 -1.77
CA GLY A 17 10.62 -10.62 -0.87
C GLY A 17 11.76 -9.73 -1.32
N VAL A 18 11.76 -8.51 -0.80
CA VAL A 18 12.79 -7.50 -1.07
C VAL A 18 13.73 -7.44 0.12
N ASP A 19 15.04 -7.31 -0.11
CA ASP A 19 15.96 -7.11 1.00
C ASP A 19 15.95 -5.64 1.47
N SER A 20 16.45 -5.42 2.68
CA SER A 20 16.43 -4.09 3.31
C SER A 20 17.18 -3.04 2.50
N LYS A 21 18.22 -3.44 1.78
CA LYS A 21 19.03 -2.53 0.98
C LYS A 21 18.23 -1.94 -0.17
N ASP A 22 17.48 -2.77 -0.88
CA ASP A 22 16.65 -2.32 -2.00
C ASP A 22 15.47 -1.47 -1.52
N ILE A 23 14.90 -1.80 -0.38
CA ILE A 23 13.85 -0.99 0.25
C ILE A 23 14.38 0.40 0.55
N THR A 24 15.57 0.51 1.14
CA THR A 24 16.19 1.78 1.48
C THR A 24 16.41 2.67 0.25
N VAL A 25 16.82 2.08 -0.87
CA VAL A 25 16.98 2.83 -2.13
C VAL A 25 15.68 3.50 -2.55
N ILE A 26 14.56 2.79 -2.45
CA ILE A 26 13.26 3.34 -2.82
C ILE A 26 12.78 4.38 -1.82
N GLU A 27 12.99 4.14 -0.52
CA GLU A 27 12.69 5.14 0.50
C GLU A 27 13.40 6.47 0.25
N GLU A 28 14.67 6.41 -0.14
CA GLU A 28 15.44 7.61 -0.48
C GLU A 28 14.87 8.31 -1.69
N ARG A 29 14.51 7.58 -2.74
CA ARG A 29 13.91 8.15 -3.95
C ARG A 29 12.58 8.81 -3.69
N LEU A 30 11.78 8.24 -2.79
CA LEU A 30 10.47 8.77 -2.43
C LEU A 30 10.53 9.82 -1.33
N ASN A 31 11.69 10.00 -0.71
CA ASN A 31 11.87 10.85 0.46
C ASN A 31 10.85 10.49 1.56
N ALA A 32 10.71 9.19 1.83
CA ALA A 32 9.77 8.65 2.80
C ALA A 32 10.38 7.45 3.50
N ALA A 33 10.16 7.35 4.81
CA ALA A 33 10.57 6.20 5.61
C ALA A 33 9.34 5.32 5.82
N PHE A 34 9.38 4.07 5.32
CA PHE A 34 8.25 3.18 5.44
C PHE A 34 8.06 2.68 6.87
N PRO A 35 6.81 2.45 7.30
CA PRO A 35 6.57 1.85 8.61
C PRO A 35 7.06 0.40 8.64
N GLN A 36 7.45 -0.07 9.82
CA GLN A 36 8.07 -1.39 9.98
C GLN A 36 7.17 -2.53 9.52
N ASP A 37 5.86 -2.43 9.74
CA ASP A 37 4.92 -3.48 9.33
C ASP A 37 4.87 -3.63 7.79
N TYR A 38 4.94 -2.52 7.06
CA TYR A 38 5.01 -2.56 5.61
C TYR A 38 6.36 -3.12 5.13
N ILE A 39 7.46 -2.73 5.77
CA ILE A 39 8.79 -3.28 5.47
C ILE A 39 8.79 -4.79 5.66
N THR A 40 8.22 -5.27 6.76
CA THR A 40 8.12 -6.71 7.05
C THR A 40 7.34 -7.42 5.94
N LEU A 41 6.24 -6.83 5.48
CA LEU A 41 5.45 -7.39 4.40
C LEU A 41 6.27 -7.46 3.09
N LEU A 42 6.98 -6.39 2.73
CA LEU A 42 7.82 -6.34 1.54
C LEU A 42 8.95 -7.39 1.58
N GLN A 43 9.50 -7.66 2.74
CA GLN A 43 10.55 -8.67 2.91
C GLN A 43 10.04 -10.09 2.68
N TRP A 44 8.74 -10.31 2.84
CA TRP A 44 8.09 -11.60 2.55
C TRP A 44 7.57 -11.65 1.12
N SER A 45 7.00 -10.56 0.63
CA SER A 45 6.43 -10.49 -0.70
C SER A 45 6.55 -9.07 -1.23
N ASN A 46 7.20 -8.92 -2.37
CA ASN A 46 7.34 -7.63 -3.05
C ASN A 46 6.08 -7.36 -3.88
N GLY A 47 5.04 -6.84 -3.25
CA GLY A 47 3.75 -6.69 -3.87
C GLY A 47 3.01 -8.02 -3.95
N GLY A 48 2.10 -8.13 -4.89
CA GLY A 48 1.27 -9.31 -5.07
C GLY A 48 -0.20 -8.97 -4.99
N GLU A 49 -1.05 -9.87 -5.45
CA GLU A 49 -2.49 -9.62 -5.52
C GLU A 49 -3.31 -10.84 -5.20
N GLY A 50 -4.52 -10.63 -4.72
CA GLY A 50 -5.46 -11.70 -4.40
C GLY A 50 -6.56 -11.20 -3.48
N TYR A 51 -7.43 -12.11 -3.08
CA TYR A 51 -8.50 -11.80 -2.15
C TYR A 51 -8.04 -11.94 -0.71
N VAL A 52 -8.31 -10.89 0.07
CA VAL A 52 -8.14 -10.89 1.53
C VAL A 52 -9.55 -10.69 2.09
N GLY A 53 -10.15 -11.78 2.60
CA GLY A 53 -11.58 -11.79 2.85
C GLY A 53 -12.34 -11.62 1.54
N GLU A 54 -13.26 -10.68 1.49
CA GLU A 54 -14.01 -10.35 0.27
C GLU A 54 -13.38 -9.21 -0.53
N ASN A 55 -12.24 -8.69 -0.07
CA ASN A 55 -11.58 -7.56 -0.70
C ASN A 55 -10.46 -8.03 -1.64
N TYR A 56 -10.52 -7.65 -2.90
CA TYR A 56 -9.38 -7.86 -3.78
C TYR A 56 -8.35 -6.77 -3.52
N ILE A 57 -7.11 -7.15 -3.31
CA ILE A 57 -6.01 -6.23 -3.02
C ILE A 57 -4.87 -6.53 -3.97
N SER A 58 -4.42 -5.51 -4.70
CA SER A 58 -3.29 -5.59 -5.60
C SER A 58 -2.22 -4.60 -5.13
N LEU A 59 -1.18 -5.11 -4.48
CA LEU A 59 -0.08 -4.28 -4.00
C LEU A 59 0.98 -4.17 -5.08
N TRP A 60 1.47 -2.95 -5.30
CA TRP A 60 2.53 -2.70 -6.26
C TRP A 60 3.88 -3.16 -5.72
N LYS A 61 4.77 -3.57 -6.61
CA LYS A 61 6.16 -3.82 -6.25
C LYS A 61 6.81 -2.53 -5.78
N VAL A 62 7.69 -2.61 -4.79
CA VAL A 62 8.30 -1.43 -4.20
C VAL A 62 9.08 -0.61 -5.24
N GLU A 63 9.78 -1.26 -6.16
CA GLU A 63 10.54 -0.57 -7.20
C GLU A 63 9.65 0.18 -8.19
N ASP A 64 8.37 -0.17 -8.28
CA ASP A 64 7.41 0.49 -9.17
C ASP A 64 6.72 1.68 -8.52
N LEU A 65 6.87 1.87 -7.20
CA LEU A 65 6.18 2.95 -6.49
C LEU A 65 6.50 4.33 -7.05
N PRO A 66 7.76 4.70 -7.30
CA PRO A 66 8.03 6.04 -7.84
C PRO A 66 7.36 6.27 -9.19
N ALA A 67 7.48 5.33 -10.12
CA ALA A 67 6.93 5.47 -11.46
C ALA A 67 5.40 5.47 -11.47
N LEU A 68 4.77 4.60 -10.69
CA LEU A 68 3.30 4.50 -10.65
C LEU A 68 2.66 5.71 -9.96
N ASN A 69 3.28 6.23 -8.89
CA ASN A 69 2.78 7.45 -8.26
C ASN A 69 2.88 8.64 -9.21
N GLU A 70 3.91 8.72 -10.01
CA GLU A 70 4.06 9.75 -11.04
C GLU A 70 3.05 9.56 -12.17
N GLU A 71 2.93 8.33 -12.68
CA GLU A 71 2.04 8.00 -13.79
C GLU A 71 0.59 8.30 -13.49
N TYR A 72 0.11 7.93 -12.30
CA TYR A 72 -1.24 8.24 -11.85
C TYR A 72 -1.39 9.67 -11.32
N GLN A 73 -0.29 10.40 -11.18
CA GLN A 73 -0.28 11.79 -10.71
C GLN A 73 -0.88 11.94 -9.30
N ILE A 74 -0.62 10.95 -8.45
CA ILE A 74 -1.21 10.90 -7.11
C ILE A 74 -0.80 12.11 -6.29
N GLN A 75 0.49 12.43 -6.25
CA GLN A 75 0.98 13.56 -5.45
C GLN A 75 0.64 14.90 -6.07
N LYS A 76 0.44 14.96 -7.38
CA LYS A 76 0.01 16.18 -8.06
C LYS A 76 -1.39 16.60 -7.63
N TYR A 77 -2.32 15.64 -7.53
CA TYR A 77 -3.71 15.94 -7.25
C TYR A 77 -4.06 15.85 -5.77
N LEU A 78 -3.39 15.02 -4.99
CA LEU A 78 -3.65 14.89 -3.57
C LEU A 78 -2.69 15.71 -2.69
N SER A 79 -1.43 15.58 -2.87
CA SER A 79 -0.28 16.30 -2.33
C SER A 79 0.88 15.33 -2.10
N GLU A 80 2.04 15.85 -1.75
CA GLU A 80 3.25 15.07 -1.43
C GLU A 80 3.10 14.21 -0.16
N LYS A 81 2.03 14.44 0.61
CA LYS A 81 1.74 13.67 1.83
C LYS A 81 1.06 12.34 1.55
N PHE A 82 0.68 12.08 0.30
CA PHE A 82 -0.01 10.86 -0.09
C PHE A 82 0.88 10.03 -0.99
N LEU A 83 0.99 8.74 -0.68
CA LEU A 83 1.80 7.80 -1.46
C LEU A 83 0.98 6.56 -1.76
N GLY A 84 0.65 6.34 -3.04
CA GLY A 84 -0.06 5.13 -3.45
C GLY A 84 0.84 3.90 -3.33
N ILE A 85 0.26 2.79 -2.89
CA ILE A 85 0.97 1.50 -2.76
C ILE A 85 0.25 0.35 -3.47
N GLY A 86 -0.94 0.57 -3.97
CA GLY A 86 -1.71 -0.48 -4.64
C GLY A 86 -3.12 -0.06 -4.95
N THR A 87 -3.92 -1.02 -5.38
CA THR A 87 -5.31 -0.80 -5.77
C THR A 87 -6.20 -1.94 -5.28
N ASP A 88 -7.50 -1.81 -5.52
CA ASP A 88 -8.48 -2.88 -5.28
C ASP A 88 -8.66 -3.80 -6.50
N GLY A 89 -7.72 -3.75 -7.44
CA GLY A 89 -7.83 -4.46 -8.71
C GLY A 89 -8.67 -3.71 -9.75
N GLY A 90 -9.26 -2.61 -9.37
CA GLY A 90 -10.07 -1.73 -10.22
C GLY A 90 -9.62 -0.29 -10.06
N GLY A 91 -10.59 0.61 -9.82
CA GLY A 91 -10.36 2.05 -9.82
C GLY A 91 -10.03 2.68 -8.48
N ILE A 92 -9.90 1.91 -7.40
CA ILE A 92 -9.61 2.46 -6.07
C ILE A 92 -8.13 2.29 -5.74
N CYS A 93 -7.48 3.41 -5.40
CA CYS A 93 -6.09 3.42 -4.93
C CYS A 93 -6.05 3.30 -3.41
N TYR A 94 -5.14 2.47 -2.91
CA TYR A 94 -4.76 2.42 -1.51
C TYR A 94 -3.36 2.99 -1.35
N GLY A 95 -3.12 3.70 -0.26
CA GLY A 95 -1.80 4.24 -0.01
C GLY A 95 -1.63 4.79 1.40
N PHE A 96 -0.48 5.39 1.64
CA PHE A 96 -0.14 5.99 2.93
C PHE A 96 -0.44 7.47 2.94
N CYS A 97 -0.99 7.95 4.06
CA CYS A 97 -1.05 9.36 4.40
C CYS A 97 0.14 9.64 5.34
N LEU A 98 1.21 10.21 4.80
CA LEU A 98 2.51 10.31 5.48
C LEU A 98 2.45 11.18 6.74
N ASP A 99 1.64 12.23 6.74
CA ASP A 99 1.52 13.14 7.88
C ASP A 99 0.50 12.67 8.93
N LYS A 100 -0.10 11.48 8.72
CA LYS A 100 -1.02 10.85 9.68
C LYS A 100 -0.49 9.48 10.10
N ASN A 101 0.79 9.43 10.46
CA ASN A 101 1.48 8.21 10.92
C ASN A 101 1.34 7.04 9.94
N TYR A 102 1.38 7.33 8.63
CA TYR A 102 1.25 6.31 7.59
C TYR A 102 -0.06 5.53 7.69
N SER A 103 -1.14 6.21 8.08
CA SER A 103 -2.49 5.66 7.97
C SER A 103 -2.79 5.34 6.51
N ILE A 104 -3.57 4.29 6.30
CA ILE A 104 -3.94 3.86 4.95
C ILE A 104 -5.18 4.63 4.49
N PHE A 105 -5.09 5.24 3.31
CA PHE A 105 -6.23 5.89 2.68
C PHE A 105 -6.72 5.08 1.48
N LYS A 106 -7.93 5.36 1.04
CA LYS A 106 -8.42 4.97 -0.28
C LYS A 106 -8.94 6.21 -1.01
N CYS A 107 -8.80 6.19 -2.33
CA CYS A 107 -9.28 7.28 -3.19
C CYS A 107 -9.49 6.75 -4.61
N PRO A 108 -10.57 7.14 -5.30
CA PRO A 108 -10.75 6.75 -6.70
C PRO A 108 -9.62 7.30 -7.58
N LEU A 109 -9.00 6.46 -8.39
CA LEU A 109 -7.97 6.90 -9.34
C LEU A 109 -8.54 7.83 -10.42
N GLY A 110 -9.81 7.66 -10.75
CA GLY A 110 -10.49 8.53 -11.72
C GLY A 110 -10.96 9.86 -11.15
N ASP A 111 -10.84 10.04 -9.84
CA ASP A 111 -11.23 11.27 -9.16
C ASP A 111 -10.31 11.51 -7.97
N LEU A 112 -9.05 11.81 -8.27
CA LEU A 112 -8.03 12.11 -7.26
C LEU A 112 -8.27 13.51 -6.72
N ASP A 113 -9.14 13.60 -5.74
CA ASP A 113 -9.54 14.83 -5.06
C ASP A 113 -9.45 14.57 -3.55
N ILE A 114 -8.90 15.54 -2.83
CA ILE A 114 -8.75 15.42 -1.38
C ILE A 114 -10.10 15.17 -0.68
N LYS A 115 -11.19 15.61 -1.28
CA LYS A 115 -12.56 15.39 -0.75
C LYS A 115 -12.97 13.93 -0.84
N GLU A 116 -12.36 13.16 -1.74
CA GLU A 116 -12.68 11.75 -1.95
C GLU A 116 -11.77 10.82 -1.16
N VAL A 117 -10.79 11.37 -0.45
CA VAL A 117 -9.86 10.58 0.39
C VAL A 117 -10.59 10.12 1.65
N VAL A 118 -10.54 8.81 1.91
CA VAL A 118 -11.08 8.22 3.13
C VAL A 118 -9.97 7.44 3.81
N ILE A 119 -9.73 7.69 5.09
CA ILE A 119 -8.79 6.90 5.89
C ILE A 119 -9.51 5.61 6.29
N VAL A 120 -8.97 4.47 5.87
CA VAL A 120 -9.60 3.17 6.11
C VAL A 120 -8.94 2.37 7.22
N ALA A 121 -7.68 2.68 7.55
CA ALA A 121 -6.96 1.97 8.61
C ALA A 121 -5.82 2.84 9.15
N LYS A 122 -5.42 2.59 10.39
CA LYS A 122 -4.35 3.35 11.05
C LYS A 122 -2.95 2.82 10.76
N SER A 123 -2.84 1.64 10.16
CA SER A 123 -1.56 1.01 9.83
C SER A 123 -1.76 -0.05 8.77
N THR A 124 -0.67 -0.52 8.18
CA THR A 124 -0.70 -1.63 7.22
C THR A 124 -1.28 -2.88 7.87
N LYS A 125 -0.85 -3.20 9.08
CA LYS A 125 -1.37 -4.35 9.83
C LYS A 125 -2.88 -4.25 10.05
N ASP A 126 -3.36 -3.09 10.48
CA ASP A 126 -4.78 -2.86 10.73
C ASP A 126 -5.59 -2.97 9.44
N PHE A 127 -5.05 -2.47 8.33
CA PHE A 127 -5.66 -2.55 7.01
C PHE A 127 -5.97 -4.00 6.63
N PHE A 128 -4.98 -4.88 6.76
CA PHE A 128 -5.17 -6.29 6.42
C PHE A 128 -6.07 -7.02 7.41
N LYS A 129 -6.01 -6.68 8.69
CA LYS A 129 -6.95 -7.24 9.66
C LYS A 129 -8.39 -6.90 9.31
N LYS A 130 -8.63 -5.65 8.95
CA LYS A 130 -9.97 -5.21 8.53
C LYS A 130 -10.39 -5.90 7.23
N ALA A 131 -9.48 -6.00 6.27
CA ALA A 131 -9.79 -6.64 4.99
C ALA A 131 -10.25 -8.08 5.12
N MET A 132 -9.79 -8.78 6.17
CA MET A 132 -10.17 -10.18 6.41
C MET A 132 -11.60 -10.35 6.91
N ILE A 133 -12.18 -9.32 7.51
CA ILE A 133 -13.46 -9.43 8.22
C ILE A 133 -14.53 -8.46 7.76
N GLU A 134 -14.19 -7.43 7.01
CA GLU A 134 -15.16 -6.43 6.55
C GLU A 134 -14.79 -5.88 5.19
N ASN A 135 -15.72 -5.18 4.55
CA ASN A 135 -15.47 -4.49 3.29
C ASN A 135 -14.73 -3.18 3.54
N LEU A 136 -13.71 -2.93 2.76
CA LEU A 136 -12.90 -1.71 2.88
C LEU A 136 -13.53 -0.49 2.19
#